data_07032f1a071630c20d4769e5c8a2f01f
#
_entry.id   07032f1a071630c20d4769e5c8a2f01f
#
_cell.length_a   1.000
_cell.length_b   1.000
_cell.length_c   1.000
_cell.angle_alpha   90.00
_cell.angle_beta   90.00
_cell.angle_gamma   90.00
#
_symmetry.space_group_name_H-M   'P 1'
#
loop_
_entity.id
_entity.type
_entity.pdbx_description
1 polymer ?
#
loop_
_entity_poly.entity_id
_entity_poly.type
_entity_poly.pdbx_seq_one_letter_code
_entity_poly.pdbx_strand_id
1 'polypeptide(L)'
;MEILNIQNHKRNYLPLLLLADEQEDMINRYLDRGELFALMDPELKTVCVVTQEENRVFEIKNLATVPEAQNQGYGKRMVEFICRHYRGRCDRLLVGTGDSPLTIPFYEKCGFQISHRVPNFFLDHYDHPIFEGGKRLIDMVYLEMALSD
;
A
#
# COMPACT_ATOMS: atom_id res chain seq x y z
N MET A 1 17.57 6.52 10.20
CA MET A 1 16.27 6.12 9.63
C MET A 1 15.54 5.20 10.61
N GLU A 2 14.28 5.47 10.85
CA GLU A 2 13.46 4.60 11.72
C GLU A 2 12.06 4.47 11.14
N ILE A 3 11.39 3.37 11.49
CA ILE A 3 10.01 3.11 11.09
C ILE A 3 9.18 2.95 12.35
N LEU A 4 8.16 3.79 12.49
CA LEU A 4 7.32 3.86 13.67
C LEU A 4 5.95 3.26 13.38
N ASN A 5 5.40 2.52 14.36
CA ASN A 5 4.01 2.08 14.31
C ASN A 5 3.16 3.19 14.94
N ILE A 6 2.34 3.82 14.13
CA ILE A 6 1.52 4.97 14.56
C ILE A 6 0.22 4.46 15.14
N GLN A 7 0.00 4.64 16.44
CA GLN A 7 -1.16 4.11 17.15
C GLN A 7 -2.27 5.13 17.34
N ASN A 8 -1.93 6.43 17.32
CA ASN A 8 -2.89 7.50 17.58
C ASN A 8 -2.79 8.57 16.52
N HIS A 9 -3.89 9.30 16.28
CA HIS A 9 -3.93 10.42 15.34
C HIS A 9 -3.51 10.03 13.93
N LYS A 10 -3.97 8.87 13.48
CA LYS A 10 -3.65 8.36 12.14
C LYS A 10 -4.05 9.32 11.03
N ARG A 11 -5.09 10.11 11.24
CA ARG A 11 -5.56 11.08 10.25
C ARG A 11 -4.60 12.24 10.03
N ASN A 12 -3.59 12.41 10.88
CA ASN A 12 -2.53 13.37 10.62
C ASN A 12 -1.75 13.02 9.35
N TYR A 13 -1.82 11.76 8.92
CA TYR A 13 -1.13 11.26 7.72
C TYR A 13 -2.03 11.23 6.48
N LEU A 14 -3.29 11.67 6.61
CA LEU A 14 -4.25 11.65 5.50
C LEU A 14 -3.74 12.35 4.24
N PRO A 15 -3.10 13.55 4.32
CA PRO A 15 -2.61 14.19 3.11
C PRO A 15 -1.67 13.30 2.30
N LEU A 16 -0.79 12.55 2.96
CA LEU A 16 0.12 11.65 2.27
C LEU A 16 -0.60 10.41 1.75
N LEU A 17 -1.51 9.85 2.54
CA LEU A 17 -2.28 8.68 2.13
C LEU A 17 -3.11 8.96 0.87
N LEU A 18 -3.61 10.19 0.72
CA LEU A 18 -4.40 10.59 -0.45
C LEU A 18 -3.59 10.58 -1.75
N LEU A 19 -2.26 10.61 -1.68
CA LEU A 19 -1.44 10.51 -2.90
C LEU A 19 -1.53 9.11 -3.52
N ALA A 20 -1.70 8.08 -2.70
CA ALA A 20 -1.80 6.70 -3.18
C ALA A 20 -3.24 6.25 -3.36
N ASP A 21 -4.18 6.85 -2.64
CA ASP A 21 -5.59 6.51 -2.71
C ASP A 21 -6.38 7.82 -2.59
N GLU A 22 -6.78 8.39 -3.69
CA GLU A 22 -7.22 9.77 -3.75
C GLU A 22 -8.67 10.02 -3.32
N GLN A 23 -9.32 9.03 -2.70
CA GLN A 23 -10.67 9.18 -2.21
C GLN A 23 -10.75 8.83 -0.71
N GLU A 24 -11.11 9.81 0.09
CA GLU A 24 -11.06 9.67 1.55
C GLU A 24 -11.97 8.57 2.08
N ASP A 25 -13.17 8.39 1.51
CA ASP A 25 -14.08 7.34 1.99
C ASP A 25 -13.53 5.93 1.71
N MET A 26 -12.65 5.78 0.72
CA MET A 26 -11.96 4.53 0.48
C MET A 26 -10.89 4.30 1.55
N ILE A 27 -10.15 5.35 1.91
CA ILE A 27 -9.15 5.29 2.98
C ILE A 27 -9.82 4.94 4.31
N ASN A 28 -11.02 5.47 4.57
CA ASN A 28 -11.76 5.21 5.79
C ASN A 28 -12.13 3.74 5.97
N ARG A 29 -12.14 2.95 4.91
CA ARG A 29 -12.44 1.51 4.99
C ARG A 29 -11.35 0.73 5.70
N TYR A 30 -10.12 1.24 5.74
CA TYR A 30 -8.99 0.45 6.27
C TYR A 30 -8.13 1.18 7.30
N LEU A 31 -8.19 2.51 7.39
CA LEU A 31 -7.24 3.26 8.22
C LEU A 31 -7.32 2.91 9.70
N ASP A 32 -8.52 2.91 10.26
CA ASP A 32 -8.69 2.69 11.70
C ASP A 32 -8.47 1.23 12.10
N ARG A 33 -8.84 0.29 11.24
CA ARG A 33 -8.65 -1.14 11.53
C ARG A 33 -7.26 -1.66 11.16
N GLY A 34 -6.49 -0.88 10.43
CA GLY A 34 -5.16 -1.27 9.98
C GLY A 34 -4.06 -0.80 10.91
N GLU A 35 -2.86 -1.29 10.65
CA GLU A 35 -1.66 -0.77 11.27
C GLU A 35 -1.03 0.25 10.33
N LEU A 36 -0.67 1.41 10.86
CA LEU A 36 -0.04 2.48 10.10
C LEU A 36 1.42 2.58 10.48
N PHE A 37 2.30 2.50 9.51
CA PHE A 37 3.75 2.62 9.70
C PHE A 37 4.24 3.89 9.02
N ALA A 38 5.14 4.60 9.68
CA ALA A 38 5.75 5.82 9.15
C ALA A 38 7.27 5.68 9.14
N LEU A 39 7.88 5.86 7.97
CA LEU A 39 9.33 5.84 7.82
C LEU A 39 9.85 7.27 7.92
N MET A 40 10.73 7.51 8.90
CA MET A 40 11.34 8.81 9.19
C MET A 40 12.82 8.78 8.85
N ASP A 41 13.31 9.80 8.08
CA ASP A 41 14.73 9.86 7.68
C ASP A 41 15.17 11.29 7.35
N PRO A 42 15.43 12.16 8.31
CA PRO A 42 14.89 12.20 9.67
C PRO A 42 13.44 12.65 9.68
N GLU A 43 12.95 13.28 8.60
CA GLU A 43 11.56 13.70 8.45
C GLU A 43 10.75 12.57 7.80
N LEU A 44 9.44 12.72 7.79
CA LEU A 44 8.54 11.74 7.19
C LEU A 44 8.83 11.55 5.71
N LYS A 45 9.05 10.31 5.29
CA LYS A 45 9.32 9.95 3.90
C LYS A 45 8.22 9.08 3.30
N THR A 46 7.77 8.06 4.03
CA THR A 46 6.84 7.06 3.50
C THR A 46 5.91 6.59 4.60
N VAL A 47 4.66 6.33 4.22
CA VAL A 47 3.69 5.67 5.11
C VAL A 47 3.17 4.41 4.45
N CYS A 48 2.71 3.47 5.27
CA CYS A 48 2.13 2.22 4.80
C CYS A 48 1.03 1.78 5.76
N VAL A 49 -0.11 1.39 5.22
CA VAL A 49 -1.20 0.81 6.01
C VAL A 49 -1.34 -0.65 5.64
N VAL A 50 -1.34 -1.51 6.65
CA VAL A 50 -1.49 -2.95 6.49
C VAL A 50 -2.68 -3.41 7.31
N THR A 51 -3.53 -4.23 6.72
CA THR A 51 -4.68 -4.83 7.40
C THR A 51 -4.57 -6.33 7.42
N GLN A 52 -5.18 -6.95 8.44
CA GLN A 52 -5.37 -8.39 8.44
C GLN A 52 -6.71 -8.68 7.77
N GLU A 53 -6.68 -9.46 6.68
CA GLU A 53 -7.88 -9.78 5.91
C GLU A 53 -8.47 -11.14 6.30
N GLU A 54 -7.61 -12.10 6.60
CA GLU A 54 -8.01 -13.42 7.06
C GLU A 54 -6.96 -13.93 8.04
N ASN A 55 -7.16 -15.11 8.60
CA ASN A 55 -6.14 -15.73 9.43
C ASN A 55 -4.86 -15.93 8.61
N ARG A 56 -3.77 -15.32 9.06
CA ARG A 56 -2.44 -15.39 8.45
C ARG A 56 -2.39 -14.81 7.02
N VAL A 57 -3.36 -13.93 6.66
CA VAL A 57 -3.36 -13.20 5.39
C VAL A 57 -3.47 -11.70 5.68
N PHE A 58 -2.45 -10.95 5.26
CA PHE A 58 -2.38 -9.50 5.46
C PHE A 58 -2.31 -8.80 4.10
N GLU A 59 -2.72 -7.56 4.08
CA GLU A 59 -2.74 -6.78 2.83
C GLU A 59 -2.17 -5.38 3.06
N ILE A 60 -1.28 -4.95 2.15
CA ILE A 60 -0.87 -3.56 2.06
C ILE A 60 -2.00 -2.79 1.39
N LYS A 61 -2.65 -1.92 2.15
CA LYS A 61 -3.78 -1.11 1.66
C LYS A 61 -3.36 0.23 1.09
N ASN A 62 -2.23 0.75 1.54
CA ASN A 62 -1.73 2.05 1.11
C ASN A 62 -0.22 2.09 1.31
N LEU A 63 0.49 2.58 0.32
CA LEU A 63 1.93 2.82 0.39
C LEU A 63 2.19 4.12 -0.35
N ALA A 64 2.60 5.15 0.37
CA ALA A 64 2.78 6.47 -0.21
C ALA A 64 4.08 7.12 0.28
N THR A 65 4.85 7.68 -0.66
CA THR A 65 6.09 8.39 -0.37
C THR A 65 5.90 9.87 -0.72
N VAL A 66 6.39 10.76 0.14
CA VAL A 66 6.32 12.20 -0.15
C VAL A 66 7.00 12.49 -1.50
N PRO A 67 6.44 13.43 -2.31
CA PRO A 67 6.94 13.64 -3.67
C PRO A 67 8.45 13.89 -3.77
N GLU A 68 9.01 14.69 -2.88
CA GLU A 68 10.44 15.05 -2.92
C GLU A 68 11.36 13.87 -2.54
N ALA A 69 10.81 12.78 -2.03
CA ALA A 69 11.59 11.60 -1.63
C ALA A 69 11.34 10.39 -2.53
N GLN A 70 10.50 10.52 -3.56
CA GLN A 70 10.21 9.42 -4.47
C GLN A 70 11.44 9.03 -5.29
N ASN A 71 11.47 7.77 -5.74
CA ASN A 71 12.57 7.20 -6.53
C ASN A 71 13.92 7.17 -5.82
N GLN A 72 13.90 7.13 -4.49
CA GLN A 72 15.10 7.05 -3.65
C GLN A 72 15.16 5.77 -2.83
N GLY A 73 14.26 4.83 -3.09
CA GLY A 73 14.27 3.52 -2.43
C GLY A 73 13.49 3.43 -1.13
N TYR A 74 12.79 4.48 -0.71
CA TYR A 74 12.04 4.46 0.55
C TYR A 74 10.84 3.52 0.52
N GLY A 75 10.10 3.47 -0.60
CA GLY A 75 8.98 2.53 -0.75
C GLY A 75 9.45 1.09 -0.63
N LYS A 76 10.56 0.75 -1.28
CA LYS A 76 11.14 -0.60 -1.20
C LYS A 76 11.56 -0.93 0.23
N ARG A 77 12.20 0.01 0.93
CA ARG A 77 12.59 -0.19 2.34
C ARG A 77 11.38 -0.44 3.22
N MET A 78 10.29 0.28 2.98
CA MET A 78 9.05 0.06 3.73
C MET A 78 8.51 -1.35 3.49
N VAL A 79 8.44 -1.78 2.22
CA VAL A 79 7.96 -3.14 1.90
C VAL A 79 8.85 -4.20 2.55
N GLU A 80 10.17 -4.02 2.52
CA GLU A 80 11.09 -4.94 3.18
C GLU A 80 10.84 -5.01 4.68
N PHE A 81 10.59 -3.86 5.31
CA PHE A 81 10.23 -3.82 6.73
C PHE A 81 8.93 -4.58 7.01
N ILE A 82 7.90 -4.35 6.19
CA ILE A 82 6.60 -5.03 6.35
C ILE A 82 6.79 -6.54 6.27
N CYS A 83 7.56 -7.03 5.30
CA CYS A 83 7.83 -8.46 5.16
C CYS A 83 8.49 -9.03 6.41
N ARG A 84 9.49 -8.34 6.96
CA ARG A 84 10.16 -8.79 8.19
C ARG A 84 9.24 -8.72 9.40
N HIS A 85 8.45 -7.66 9.49
CA HIS A 85 7.56 -7.43 10.63
C HIS A 85 6.49 -8.50 10.77
N TYR A 86 5.92 -8.93 9.64
CA TYR A 86 4.83 -9.91 9.64
C TYR A 86 5.28 -11.36 9.45
N ARG A 87 6.55 -11.58 9.15
CA ARG A 87 7.08 -12.95 9.01
C ARG A 87 6.85 -13.74 10.29
N GLY A 88 6.41 -15.00 10.16
CA GLY A 88 6.09 -15.84 11.30
C GLY A 88 4.62 -15.80 11.70
N ARG A 89 3.87 -14.78 11.32
CA ARG A 89 2.43 -14.68 11.59
C ARG A 89 1.61 -14.36 10.35
N CYS A 90 2.24 -14.39 9.20
CA CYS A 90 1.61 -14.13 7.91
C CYS A 90 2.09 -15.16 6.91
N ASP A 91 1.16 -15.83 6.23
CA ASP A 91 1.50 -16.78 5.17
C ASP A 91 1.49 -16.11 3.80
N ARG A 92 0.54 -15.19 3.58
CA ARG A 92 0.41 -14.46 2.33
C ARG A 92 0.24 -12.98 2.58
N LEU A 93 1.08 -12.18 1.94
CA LEU A 93 0.94 -10.73 1.93
C LEU A 93 0.40 -10.30 0.57
N LEU A 94 -0.71 -9.59 0.58
CA LEU A 94 -1.38 -9.12 -0.62
C LEU A 94 -1.16 -7.63 -0.82
N VAL A 95 -1.25 -7.17 -2.05
CA VAL A 95 -1.37 -5.75 -2.37
C VAL A 95 -2.24 -5.59 -3.60
N GLY A 96 -3.19 -4.65 -3.54
CA GLY A 96 -4.03 -4.30 -4.68
C GLY A 96 -3.58 -2.97 -5.26
N THR A 97 -3.49 -2.89 -6.57
CA THR A 97 -3.14 -1.67 -7.28
C THR A 97 -3.91 -1.58 -8.59
N GLY A 98 -3.99 -0.37 -9.16
CA GLY A 98 -4.49 -0.22 -10.50
C GLY A 98 -3.58 -0.91 -11.51
N ASP A 99 -4.10 -1.18 -12.70
CA ASP A 99 -3.31 -1.75 -13.80
C ASP A 99 -2.39 -0.65 -14.35
N SER A 100 -1.31 -0.38 -13.64
CA SER A 100 -0.46 0.78 -13.86
C SER A 100 1.00 0.36 -14.06
N PRO A 101 1.69 0.94 -15.06
CA PRO A 101 3.12 0.70 -15.25
C PRO A 101 3.97 1.33 -14.15
N LEU A 102 3.39 2.18 -13.29
CA LEU A 102 4.12 2.81 -12.19
C LEU A 102 4.18 1.93 -10.96
N THR A 103 3.23 1.02 -10.76
CA THR A 103 3.09 0.26 -9.51
C THR A 103 3.36 -1.23 -9.67
N ILE A 104 2.83 -1.86 -10.71
CA ILE A 104 3.00 -3.31 -10.89
C ILE A 104 4.48 -3.70 -10.96
N PRO A 105 5.32 -3.06 -11.80
CA PRO A 105 6.74 -3.43 -11.83
C PRO A 105 7.45 -3.19 -10.49
N PHE A 106 7.03 -2.16 -9.73
CA PHE A 106 7.59 -1.88 -8.42
C PHE A 106 7.34 -3.06 -7.47
N TYR A 107 6.09 -3.53 -7.40
CA TYR A 107 5.77 -4.65 -6.51
C TYR A 107 6.40 -5.96 -6.99
N GLU A 108 6.48 -6.17 -8.30
CA GLU A 108 7.17 -7.36 -8.83
C GLU A 108 8.65 -7.37 -8.43
N LYS A 109 9.31 -6.21 -8.47
CA LYS A 109 10.70 -6.10 -8.01
C LYS A 109 10.86 -6.34 -6.52
N CYS A 110 9.81 -6.07 -5.74
CA CYS A 110 9.80 -6.37 -4.31
C CYS A 110 9.57 -7.86 -4.01
N GLY A 111 9.22 -8.65 -5.03
CA GLY A 111 9.01 -10.08 -4.87
C GLY A 111 7.57 -10.55 -4.96
N PHE A 112 6.65 -9.63 -5.26
CA PHE A 112 5.24 -9.99 -5.47
C PHE A 112 5.02 -10.57 -6.85
N GLN A 113 3.99 -11.42 -6.98
CA GLN A 113 3.54 -11.98 -8.25
C GLN A 113 2.06 -11.64 -8.45
N ILE A 114 1.68 -11.37 -9.70
CA ILE A 114 0.28 -11.11 -10.02
C ILE A 114 -0.55 -12.34 -9.67
N SER A 115 -1.63 -12.12 -8.93
CA SER A 115 -2.53 -13.16 -8.45
C SER A 115 -3.84 -13.17 -9.22
N HIS A 116 -4.60 -12.07 -9.16
CA HIS A 116 -5.92 -12.00 -9.78
C HIS A 116 -6.32 -10.55 -10.01
N ARG A 117 -7.46 -10.35 -10.69
CA ARG A 117 -8.03 -9.03 -10.95
C ARG A 117 -9.43 -8.94 -10.35
N VAL A 118 -9.80 -7.72 -9.94
CA VAL A 118 -11.19 -7.40 -9.63
C VAL A 118 -11.67 -6.47 -10.73
N PRO A 119 -12.50 -6.96 -11.67
CA PRO A 119 -12.94 -6.13 -12.79
C PRO A 119 -13.74 -4.91 -12.34
N ASN A 120 -13.53 -3.78 -13.01
CA ASN A 120 -14.26 -2.54 -12.80
C ASN A 120 -14.18 -1.96 -11.39
N PHE A 121 -13.17 -2.36 -10.62
CA PHE A 121 -13.05 -1.91 -9.21
C PHE A 121 -13.08 -0.38 -9.10
N PHE A 122 -12.32 0.31 -9.95
CA PHE A 122 -12.23 1.77 -9.89
C PHE A 122 -13.49 2.46 -10.42
N LEU A 123 -14.26 1.80 -11.28
CA LEU A 123 -15.54 2.32 -11.74
C LEU A 123 -16.61 2.16 -10.66
N ASP A 124 -16.56 1.06 -9.91
CA ASP A 124 -17.60 0.71 -8.93
C ASP A 124 -17.43 1.44 -7.60
N HIS A 125 -16.19 1.76 -7.21
CA HIS A 125 -15.89 2.26 -5.87
C HIS A 125 -15.48 3.74 -5.80
N TYR A 126 -15.10 4.35 -6.93
CA TYR A 126 -14.69 5.74 -6.95
C TYR A 126 -15.71 6.60 -7.67
N ASP A 127 -15.96 7.81 -7.16
CA ASP A 127 -16.98 8.71 -7.68
C ASP A 127 -16.47 9.59 -8.81
N HIS A 128 -15.22 9.40 -9.22
CA HIS A 128 -14.61 10.15 -10.32
C HIS A 128 -13.57 9.27 -11.01
N PRO A 129 -13.19 9.58 -12.27
CA PRO A 129 -12.14 8.82 -12.96
C PRO A 129 -10.81 8.94 -12.24
N ILE A 130 -10.11 7.80 -12.10
CA ILE A 130 -8.79 7.74 -11.47
C ILE A 130 -7.77 7.50 -12.57
N PHE A 131 -6.73 8.32 -12.61
CA PHE A 131 -5.65 8.19 -13.59
C PHE A 131 -4.31 7.99 -12.91
N GLU A 132 -3.45 7.17 -13.52
CA GLU A 132 -2.10 6.94 -13.04
C GLU A 132 -1.20 6.67 -14.23
N GLY A 133 -0.09 7.44 -14.31
CA GLY A 133 0.82 7.31 -15.44
C GLY A 133 0.14 7.60 -16.79
N GLY A 134 -0.85 8.50 -16.84
CA GLY A 134 -1.58 8.84 -18.03
C GLY A 134 -2.64 7.82 -18.46
N LYS A 135 -2.85 6.78 -17.66
CA LYS A 135 -3.80 5.71 -17.96
C LYS A 135 -4.96 5.75 -16.98
N ARG A 136 -6.19 5.64 -17.48
CA ARG A 136 -7.36 5.52 -16.60
C ARG A 136 -7.39 4.14 -15.97
N LEU A 137 -7.53 4.09 -14.65
CA LEU A 137 -7.63 2.85 -13.91
C LEU A 137 -9.07 2.34 -13.96
N ILE A 138 -9.24 1.05 -14.27
CA ILE A 138 -10.53 0.38 -14.35
C ILE A 138 -10.54 -0.81 -13.40
N ASP A 139 -9.67 -1.79 -13.63
CA ASP A 139 -9.57 -3.00 -12.81
C ASP A 139 -8.56 -2.81 -11.67
N MET A 140 -8.82 -3.48 -10.55
CA MET A 140 -7.82 -3.66 -9.52
C MET A 140 -7.00 -4.91 -9.86
N VAL A 141 -5.69 -4.80 -9.82
CA VAL A 141 -4.77 -5.95 -9.98
C VAL A 141 -4.24 -6.31 -8.60
N TYR A 142 -4.44 -7.55 -8.19
CA TYR A 142 -3.89 -8.06 -6.95
C TYR A 142 -2.59 -8.81 -7.19
N LEU A 143 -1.61 -8.52 -6.34
CA LEU A 143 -0.35 -9.26 -6.30
C LEU A 143 -0.22 -9.89 -4.92
N GLU A 144 0.57 -10.96 -4.83
CA GLU A 144 0.81 -11.63 -3.55
C GLU A 144 2.24 -12.11 -3.41
N MET A 145 2.65 -12.26 -2.17
CA MET A 145 3.97 -12.78 -1.81
C MET A 145 3.80 -13.75 -0.65
N ALA A 146 4.44 -14.91 -0.74
CA ALA A 146 4.48 -15.86 0.38
C ALA A 146 5.47 -15.38 1.41
N LEU A 147 5.07 -15.36 2.69
CA LEU A 147 5.93 -14.97 3.81
C LEU A 147 6.19 -16.13 4.77
N SER A 148 5.89 -17.35 4.37
CA SER A 148 6.16 -18.53 5.20
C SER A 148 7.67 -18.68 5.42
N ASP A 149 8.03 -19.10 6.62
CA ASP A 149 9.42 -19.34 6.99
C ASP A 149 10.05 -20.51 6.23
#